data_a75b11d2ed9f2f1d933b5566522b8fdc
#
_entry.id   a75b11d2ed9f2f1d933b5566522b8fdc
#
_cell.length_a   1.000
_cell.length_b   1.000
_cell.length_c   1.000
_cell.angle_alpha   90.00
_cell.angle_beta   90.00
_cell.angle_gamma   90.00
#
_symmetry.space_group_name_H-M   'P 1'
#
loop_
_entity.id
_entity.type
_entity.pdbx_description
1 polymer ?
#
loop_
_entity_poly.entity_id
_entity_poly.type
_entity_poly.pdbx_seq_one_letter_code
_entity_poly.pdbx_strand_id
1 'polypeptide(L)'
;MRFLQRSQIRLILGFIYKRKIKFFFTFHGIIRIMKTENKSKQKENHTKPLRLFKIEQAIQNLSYPNVERLQKELEVSRRTILRDIDELKIYYNAPIEYDRIKKGYYYSDNTYFVRNMLLTESEVFAVTGILPLMERYNNTPLKNTITKVYETLSQMLPNQVEVQSSFMNDVEFIADPIPVIPEEIFYSVFKATKLHNIMKFDYRSISATDYKPHELYPYKIYNQKGDWYILGFVPNHESFATFTLARMKNIELGDVFKPDPDYKNKIHIDPNFGIWNNNSKPQNIELLFDKSINTYILERTWHKNQQCMQNKDGSVYLSFESNQIQETLYWVLHFGAAVTVINPPELKELYEAEVRKMAEKLKK
;
A
#
# COMPACT_ATOMS: atom_id res chain seq x y z
N MET A 1 48.80 18.95 10.91
CA MET A 1 47.60 18.27 10.38
C MET A 1 46.97 17.24 11.32
N ARG A 2 47.10 17.36 12.64
CA ARG A 2 46.57 16.39 13.64
C ARG A 2 45.64 17.01 14.70
N PHE A 3 45.27 18.29 14.59
CA PHE A 3 44.44 18.99 15.59
C PHE A 3 42.98 19.24 15.19
N LEU A 4 42.62 19.04 13.91
CA LEU A 4 41.26 19.25 13.44
C LEU A 4 40.30 18.04 13.57
N GLN A 5 40.84 16.85 13.82
CA GLN A 5 40.03 15.62 13.99
C GLN A 5 39.37 15.47 15.36
N ARG A 6 39.91 16.09 16.42
CA ARG A 6 39.37 15.94 17.78
C ARG A 6 38.18 16.82 18.09
N SER A 7 38.04 17.94 17.40
CA SER A 7 36.90 18.85 17.58
C SER A 7 35.63 18.36 16.86
N GLN A 8 35.75 17.76 15.68
CA GLN A 8 34.61 17.20 14.97
C GLN A 8 34.08 15.92 15.63
N ILE A 9 34.94 15.07 16.19
CA ILE A 9 34.52 13.89 16.94
C ILE A 9 33.77 14.27 18.23
N ARG A 10 34.17 15.35 18.91
CA ARG A 10 33.45 15.86 20.09
C ARG A 10 32.07 16.44 19.74
N LEU A 11 31.90 17.08 18.56
CA LEU A 11 30.62 17.57 18.09
C LEU A 11 29.67 16.43 17.71
N ILE A 12 30.17 15.40 17.05
CA ILE A 12 29.38 14.21 16.67
C ILE A 12 28.96 13.40 17.90
N LEU A 13 29.86 13.21 18.85
CA LEU A 13 29.56 12.52 20.12
C LEU A 13 28.61 13.34 21.00
N GLY A 14 28.74 14.68 21.00
CA GLY A 14 27.81 15.57 21.70
C GLY A 14 26.40 15.55 21.09
N PHE A 15 26.29 15.41 19.77
CA PHE A 15 25.01 15.32 19.06
C PHE A 15 24.33 13.95 19.28
N ILE A 16 25.12 12.88 19.32
CA ILE A 16 24.63 11.52 19.61
C ILE A 16 24.23 11.40 21.09
N TYR A 17 24.99 12.03 22.01
CA TYR A 17 24.66 12.03 23.42
C TYR A 17 23.39 12.87 23.73
N LYS A 18 23.22 14.04 23.10
CA LYS A 18 21.97 14.82 23.21
C LYS A 18 20.76 14.11 22.61
N ARG A 19 20.92 13.37 21.50
CA ARG A 19 19.84 12.57 20.94
C ARG A 19 19.48 11.36 21.80
N LYS A 20 20.47 10.67 22.39
CA LYS A 20 20.21 9.57 23.35
C LYS A 20 19.53 10.05 24.61
N ILE A 21 19.91 11.21 25.14
CA ILE A 21 19.26 11.79 26.31
C ILE A 21 17.83 12.22 25.99
N LYS A 22 17.55 12.80 24.83
CA LYS A 22 16.18 13.11 24.40
C LYS A 22 15.33 11.85 24.20
N PHE A 23 15.91 10.78 23.70
CA PHE A 23 15.23 9.48 23.55
C PHE A 23 15.00 8.82 24.92
N PHE A 24 15.92 8.96 25.86
CA PHE A 24 15.75 8.45 27.23
C PHE A 24 14.70 9.25 28.03
N PHE A 25 14.66 10.58 27.86
CA PHE A 25 13.60 11.40 28.47
C PHE A 25 12.23 11.13 27.86
N THR A 26 12.13 10.87 26.55
CA THR A 26 10.89 10.48 25.89
C THR A 26 10.42 9.08 26.36
N PHE A 27 11.36 8.15 26.54
CA PHE A 27 11.05 6.81 27.02
C PHE A 27 10.64 6.80 28.50
N HIS A 28 11.29 7.59 29.36
CA HIS A 28 10.86 7.80 30.75
C HIS A 28 9.57 8.60 30.85
N GLY A 29 9.33 9.53 29.95
CA GLY A 29 8.06 10.25 29.82
C GLY A 29 6.94 9.29 29.43
N ILE A 30 7.15 8.41 28.47
CA ILE A 30 6.20 7.37 28.05
C ILE A 30 5.93 6.39 29.19
N ILE A 31 6.95 5.95 29.94
CA ILE A 31 6.77 5.07 31.11
C ILE A 31 6.04 5.80 32.25
N ARG A 32 6.24 7.11 32.39
CA ARG A 32 5.49 7.92 33.39
C ARG A 32 4.05 8.18 32.96
N ILE A 33 3.81 8.37 31.65
CA ILE A 33 2.49 8.42 31.05
C ILE A 33 1.81 7.05 31.20
N MET A 34 2.48 5.94 30.89
CA MET A 34 1.92 4.59 31.11
C MET A 34 1.65 4.26 32.58
N LYS A 35 2.39 4.84 33.55
CA LYS A 35 2.08 4.70 35.00
C LYS A 35 0.98 5.64 35.49
N THR A 36 0.79 6.79 34.85
CA THR A 36 -0.37 7.68 35.07
C THR A 36 -1.61 7.17 34.33
N GLU A 37 -1.45 6.54 33.15
CA GLU A 37 -2.51 5.87 32.43
C GLU A 37 -3.13 4.70 33.22
N ASN A 38 -2.37 3.99 34.07
CA ASN A 38 -2.96 2.97 34.93
C ASN A 38 -3.90 3.54 36.01
N LYS A 39 -3.78 4.83 36.36
CA LYS A 39 -4.77 5.51 37.23
C LYS A 39 -5.90 6.17 36.43
N SER A 40 -5.68 6.55 35.15
CA SER A 40 -6.72 7.04 34.26
C SER A 40 -7.51 5.89 33.62
N LYS A 41 -6.89 4.74 33.32
CA LYS A 41 -7.59 3.53 32.85
C LYS A 41 -8.67 3.04 33.76
N GLN A 42 -8.55 3.23 35.10
CA GLN A 42 -9.65 2.95 36.03
C GLN A 42 -10.82 3.91 35.87
N LYS A 43 -10.61 5.16 35.46
CA LYS A 43 -11.71 6.13 35.20
C LYS A 43 -12.30 6.00 33.79
N GLU A 44 -11.51 5.61 32.79
CA GLU A 44 -11.98 5.40 31.41
C GLU A 44 -12.85 4.15 31.24
N ASN A 45 -12.60 3.10 32.02
CA ASN A 45 -13.43 1.88 31.99
C ASN A 45 -14.92 2.12 32.38
N HIS A 46 -15.27 3.31 32.88
CA HIS A 46 -16.59 3.66 33.29
C HIS A 46 -17.41 4.47 32.29
N THR A 47 -16.83 4.87 31.15
CA THR A 47 -17.60 5.56 30.11
C THR A 47 -18.54 4.59 29.41
N LYS A 48 -19.80 5.00 29.27
CA LYS A 48 -20.88 4.17 28.70
C LYS A 48 -20.51 3.60 27.31
N PRO A 49 -19.95 4.39 26.35
CA PRO A 49 -19.59 3.88 25.03
C PRO A 49 -18.54 2.77 25.07
N LEU A 50 -17.51 2.92 25.90
CA LEU A 50 -16.46 1.90 26.03
C LEU A 50 -16.99 0.60 26.67
N ARG A 51 -17.97 0.73 27.58
CA ARG A 51 -18.63 -0.41 28.22
C ARG A 51 -19.49 -1.19 27.22
N LEU A 52 -20.31 -0.49 26.42
CA LEU A 52 -21.08 -1.09 25.33
C LEU A 52 -20.20 -1.84 24.34
N PHE A 53 -19.08 -1.21 23.92
CA PHE A 53 -18.09 -1.84 23.03
C PHE A 53 -17.48 -3.12 23.64
N LYS A 54 -17.09 -3.10 24.91
CA LYS A 54 -16.53 -4.30 25.57
C LYS A 54 -17.55 -5.44 25.72
N ILE A 55 -18.81 -5.11 25.97
CA ILE A 55 -19.90 -6.10 26.02
C ILE A 55 -20.07 -6.72 24.63
N GLU A 56 -20.15 -5.89 23.61
CA GLU A 56 -20.26 -6.31 22.22
C GLU A 56 -19.11 -7.23 21.80
N GLN A 57 -17.87 -6.81 22.06
CA GLN A 57 -16.68 -7.59 21.76
C GLN A 57 -16.66 -8.96 22.46
N ALA A 58 -17.12 -9.00 23.72
CA ALA A 58 -17.22 -10.26 24.47
C ALA A 58 -18.24 -11.21 23.86
N ILE A 59 -19.37 -10.68 23.34
CA ILE A 59 -20.41 -11.48 22.68
C ILE A 59 -19.91 -11.94 21.30
N GLN A 60 -19.32 -11.06 20.53
CA GLN A 60 -18.83 -11.33 19.16
C GLN A 60 -17.75 -12.42 19.12
N ASN A 61 -16.87 -12.44 20.10
CA ASN A 61 -15.83 -13.47 20.24
C ASN A 61 -16.36 -14.86 20.60
N LEU A 62 -17.67 -15.10 20.53
CA LEU A 62 -18.34 -16.35 20.87
C LEU A 62 -17.97 -16.90 22.26
N SER A 63 -17.64 -16.00 23.18
CA SER A 63 -17.20 -16.37 24.52
C SER A 63 -18.36 -16.64 25.50
N TYR A 64 -19.61 -16.46 25.02
CA TYR A 64 -20.84 -16.64 25.80
C TYR A 64 -20.77 -15.95 27.18
N PRO A 65 -20.49 -14.63 27.23
CA PRO A 65 -20.36 -13.93 28.51
C PRO A 65 -21.71 -13.93 29.25
N ASN A 66 -21.68 -14.21 30.55
CA ASN A 66 -22.82 -14.01 31.41
C ASN A 66 -22.70 -12.68 32.15
N VAL A 67 -23.81 -12.29 32.85
CA VAL A 67 -23.83 -11.02 33.56
C VAL A 67 -22.76 -10.95 34.65
N GLU A 68 -22.50 -12.04 35.36
CA GLU A 68 -21.51 -12.10 36.45
C GLU A 68 -20.09 -11.89 35.95
N ARG A 69 -19.74 -12.50 34.80
CA ARG A 69 -18.46 -12.29 34.12
C ARG A 69 -18.30 -10.84 33.67
N LEU A 70 -19.32 -10.29 32.99
CA LEU A 70 -19.31 -8.90 32.54
C LEU A 70 -19.22 -7.88 33.69
N GLN A 71 -19.92 -8.15 34.83
CA GLN A 71 -19.80 -7.33 36.02
C GLN A 71 -18.36 -7.28 36.53
N LYS A 72 -17.69 -8.44 36.57
CA LYS A 72 -16.32 -8.58 37.09
C LYS A 72 -15.32 -7.93 36.15
N GLU A 73 -15.50 -8.12 34.85
CA GLU A 73 -14.59 -7.55 33.81
C GLU A 73 -14.73 -6.03 33.66
N LEU A 74 -15.95 -5.51 33.81
CA LEU A 74 -16.25 -4.09 33.59
C LEU A 74 -16.41 -3.28 34.89
N GLU A 75 -16.32 -3.94 36.06
CA GLU A 75 -16.40 -3.33 37.39
C GLU A 75 -17.67 -2.49 37.60
N VAL A 76 -18.82 -2.95 37.08
CA VAL A 76 -20.12 -2.26 37.19
C VAL A 76 -21.21 -3.16 37.77
N SER A 77 -22.34 -2.55 38.20
CA SER A 77 -23.44 -3.28 38.80
C SER A 77 -24.16 -4.19 37.77
N ARG A 78 -24.81 -5.27 38.26
CA ARG A 78 -25.70 -6.13 37.48
C ARG A 78 -26.74 -5.34 36.70
N ARG A 79 -27.35 -4.36 37.33
CA ARG A 79 -28.35 -3.49 36.72
C ARG A 79 -27.78 -2.69 35.54
N THR A 80 -26.54 -2.23 35.67
CA THR A 80 -25.85 -1.51 34.59
C THR A 80 -25.62 -2.41 33.38
N ILE A 81 -25.11 -3.65 33.58
CA ILE A 81 -24.88 -4.60 32.49
C ILE A 81 -26.20 -4.94 31.77
N LEU A 82 -27.26 -5.24 32.50
CA LEU A 82 -28.55 -5.59 31.86
C LEU A 82 -29.09 -4.42 31.04
N ARG A 83 -29.03 -3.19 31.58
CA ARG A 83 -29.43 -1.98 30.85
C ARG A 83 -28.60 -1.76 29.59
N ASP A 84 -27.30 -1.99 29.67
CA ASP A 84 -26.40 -1.84 28.54
C ASP A 84 -26.66 -2.90 27.45
N ILE A 85 -27.00 -4.14 27.82
CA ILE A 85 -27.44 -5.19 26.88
C ILE A 85 -28.80 -4.84 26.25
N ASP A 86 -29.75 -4.35 27.04
CA ASP A 86 -31.06 -3.91 26.51
C ASP A 86 -30.88 -2.73 25.54
N GLU A 87 -29.97 -1.83 25.83
CA GLU A 87 -29.64 -0.71 24.96
C GLU A 87 -29.03 -1.19 23.63
N LEU A 88 -28.11 -2.16 23.67
CA LEU A 88 -27.58 -2.79 22.43
C LEU A 88 -28.71 -3.40 21.60
N LYS A 89 -29.68 -4.06 22.21
CA LYS A 89 -30.85 -4.62 21.53
C LYS A 89 -31.75 -3.56 20.90
N ILE A 90 -32.09 -2.52 21.68
CA ILE A 90 -33.11 -1.54 21.29
C ILE A 90 -32.57 -0.50 20.31
N TYR A 91 -31.44 0.12 20.62
CA TYR A 91 -30.89 1.23 19.83
C TYR A 91 -29.95 0.79 18.68
N TYR A 92 -29.28 -0.35 18.87
CA TYR A 92 -28.34 -0.88 17.86
C TYR A 92 -28.92 -2.07 17.09
N ASN A 93 -30.19 -2.47 17.40
CA ASN A 93 -30.83 -3.65 16.81
C ASN A 93 -29.95 -4.92 16.89
N ALA A 94 -29.18 -5.05 17.98
CA ALA A 94 -28.30 -6.17 18.19
C ALA A 94 -29.09 -7.46 18.42
N PRO A 95 -28.90 -8.52 17.60
CA PRO A 95 -29.63 -9.78 17.73
C PRO A 95 -29.02 -10.62 18.86
N ILE A 96 -29.02 -10.04 20.09
CA ILE A 96 -28.47 -10.69 21.29
C ILE A 96 -29.50 -11.65 21.87
N GLU A 97 -29.12 -12.91 21.98
CA GLU A 97 -29.88 -13.95 22.65
C GLU A 97 -29.10 -14.55 23.82
N TYR A 98 -29.81 -15.30 24.70
CA TYR A 98 -29.19 -15.97 25.82
C TYR A 98 -29.28 -17.50 25.66
N ASP A 99 -28.12 -18.15 25.56
CA ASP A 99 -28.00 -19.59 25.49
C ASP A 99 -28.08 -20.18 26.93
N ARG A 100 -29.12 -20.98 27.19
CA ARG A 100 -29.35 -21.60 28.51
C ARG A 100 -28.38 -22.74 28.81
N ILE A 101 -27.83 -23.39 27.77
CA ILE A 101 -26.89 -24.50 27.92
C ILE A 101 -25.50 -23.95 28.23
N LYS A 102 -25.04 -23.00 27.43
CA LYS A 102 -23.75 -22.31 27.61
C LYS A 102 -23.79 -21.22 28.67
N LYS A 103 -25.00 -20.90 29.18
CA LYS A 103 -25.27 -19.90 30.24
C LYS A 103 -24.67 -18.52 29.94
N GLY A 104 -24.80 -18.05 28.70
CA GLY A 104 -24.24 -16.77 28.30
C GLY A 104 -24.91 -16.15 27.06
N TYR A 105 -24.62 -14.89 26.81
CA TYR A 105 -25.14 -14.13 25.68
C TYR A 105 -24.37 -14.46 24.40
N TYR A 106 -25.06 -14.44 23.26
CA TYR A 106 -24.50 -14.63 21.94
C TYR A 106 -25.32 -13.86 20.90
N TYR A 107 -24.78 -13.66 19.70
CA TYR A 107 -25.53 -13.15 18.57
C TYR A 107 -26.20 -14.29 17.81
N SER A 108 -27.51 -14.20 17.58
CA SER A 108 -28.25 -15.16 16.73
C SER A 108 -27.92 -14.98 15.24
N ASP A 109 -27.36 -13.83 14.87
CA ASP A 109 -26.78 -13.55 13.55
C ASP A 109 -25.28 -13.28 13.68
N ASN A 110 -24.45 -14.23 13.23
CA ASN A 110 -23.00 -14.14 13.30
C ASN A 110 -22.39 -13.07 12.34
N THR A 111 -23.19 -12.51 11.44
CA THR A 111 -22.78 -11.42 10.57
C THR A 111 -23.02 -10.05 11.18
N TYR A 112 -23.71 -10.00 12.32
CA TYR A 112 -23.99 -8.77 13.02
C TYR A 112 -22.74 -8.23 13.73
N PHE A 113 -22.54 -6.93 13.63
CA PHE A 113 -21.58 -6.17 14.44
C PHE A 113 -22.17 -4.79 14.76
N VAL A 114 -21.79 -4.26 15.92
CA VAL A 114 -22.22 -2.91 16.32
C VAL A 114 -21.52 -1.87 15.46
N ARG A 115 -22.30 -1.07 14.73
CA ARG A 115 -21.81 -0.08 13.76
C ARG A 115 -21.10 1.14 14.39
N ASN A 116 -21.00 1.21 15.70
CA ASN A 116 -20.32 2.30 16.38
C ASN A 116 -18.89 1.92 16.77
N MET A 117 -18.00 1.91 15.80
CA MET A 117 -16.57 1.99 16.10
C MET A 117 -16.30 3.39 16.69
N LEU A 118 -15.73 3.42 17.88
CA LEU A 118 -15.17 4.66 18.44
C LEU A 118 -13.87 4.96 17.70
N LEU A 119 -14.00 5.51 16.48
CA LEU A 119 -12.86 6.00 15.73
C LEU A 119 -12.48 7.38 16.26
N THR A 120 -11.20 7.59 16.47
CA THR A 120 -10.65 8.92 16.70
C THR A 120 -10.73 9.75 15.43
N GLU A 121 -10.66 11.08 15.54
CA GLU A 121 -10.62 11.97 14.37
C GLU A 121 -9.49 11.56 13.39
N SER A 122 -8.33 11.14 13.89
CA SER A 122 -7.22 10.67 13.07
C SER A 122 -7.54 9.38 12.32
N GLU A 123 -8.28 8.46 12.92
CA GLU A 123 -8.69 7.19 12.28
C GLU A 123 -9.79 7.44 11.25
N VAL A 124 -10.72 8.35 11.53
CA VAL A 124 -11.72 8.82 10.56
C VAL A 124 -11.02 9.46 9.36
N PHE A 125 -10.06 10.35 9.61
CA PHE A 125 -9.26 10.98 8.56
C PHE A 125 -8.49 9.93 7.74
N ALA A 126 -7.90 8.92 8.37
CA ALA A 126 -7.19 7.84 7.69
C ALA A 126 -8.13 7.02 6.80
N VAL A 127 -9.32 6.67 7.29
CA VAL A 127 -10.32 5.92 6.51
C VAL A 127 -10.81 6.75 5.32
N THR A 128 -11.11 8.03 5.52
CA THR A 128 -11.50 8.95 4.43
C THR A 128 -10.39 9.16 3.42
N GLY A 129 -9.13 9.24 3.85
CA GLY A 129 -7.97 9.40 2.97
C GLY A 129 -7.66 8.17 2.11
N ILE A 130 -8.11 6.98 2.52
CA ILE A 130 -7.94 5.74 1.72
C ILE A 130 -8.83 5.74 0.47
N LEU A 131 -9.99 6.38 0.52
CA LEU A 131 -10.99 6.33 -0.55
C LEU A 131 -10.49 6.81 -1.90
N PRO A 132 -9.86 7.97 -1.98
CA PRO A 132 -9.33 8.49 -3.22
C PRO A 132 -8.20 7.62 -3.79
N LEU A 133 -7.43 6.93 -2.92
CA LEU A 133 -6.47 5.93 -3.37
C LEU A 133 -7.17 4.74 -4.05
N MET A 134 -8.42 4.47 -3.68
CA MET A 134 -9.25 3.43 -4.30
C MET A 134 -9.78 3.81 -5.69
N GLU A 135 -9.75 5.08 -6.08
CA GLU A 135 -10.10 5.50 -7.44
C GLU A 135 -9.21 4.87 -8.52
N ARG A 136 -7.99 4.47 -8.15
CA ARG A 136 -7.11 3.68 -9.01
C ARG A 136 -7.68 2.32 -9.42
N TYR A 137 -8.73 1.87 -8.74
CA TYR A 137 -9.44 0.63 -9.06
C TYR A 137 -10.74 0.86 -9.83
N ASN A 138 -11.09 2.12 -10.15
CA ASN A 138 -12.33 2.48 -10.83
C ASN A 138 -12.51 1.82 -12.21
N ASN A 139 -11.40 1.51 -12.90
CA ASN A 139 -11.38 0.82 -14.18
C ASN A 139 -11.20 -0.69 -14.06
N THR A 140 -11.44 -1.25 -12.88
CA THR A 140 -11.42 -2.68 -12.62
C THR A 140 -12.78 -3.17 -12.12
N PRO A 141 -13.06 -4.48 -12.20
CA PRO A 141 -14.28 -5.07 -11.65
C PRO A 141 -14.41 -4.91 -10.13
N LEU A 142 -13.31 -4.56 -9.45
CA LEU A 142 -13.30 -4.31 -8.00
C LEU A 142 -14.02 -3.02 -7.61
N LYS A 143 -14.28 -2.09 -8.55
CA LYS A 143 -14.94 -0.81 -8.30
C LYS A 143 -16.19 -0.96 -7.43
N ASN A 144 -17.14 -1.76 -7.86
CA ASN A 144 -18.42 -1.92 -7.16
C ASN A 144 -18.25 -2.51 -5.76
N THR A 145 -17.33 -3.47 -5.61
CA THR A 145 -17.03 -4.07 -4.30
C THR A 145 -16.38 -3.06 -3.37
N ILE A 146 -15.43 -2.29 -3.86
CA ILE A 146 -14.74 -1.23 -3.12
C ILE A 146 -15.70 -0.14 -2.70
N THR A 147 -16.55 0.35 -3.62
CA THR A 147 -17.59 1.34 -3.33
C THR A 147 -18.53 0.83 -2.22
N LYS A 148 -18.94 -0.43 -2.28
CA LYS A 148 -19.80 -1.04 -1.27
C LYS A 148 -19.12 -1.16 0.10
N VAL A 149 -17.85 -1.55 0.13
CA VAL A 149 -17.04 -1.57 1.37
C VAL A 149 -16.93 -0.16 1.95
N TYR A 150 -16.68 0.83 1.10
CA TYR A 150 -16.64 2.22 1.51
C TYR A 150 -17.95 2.71 2.10
N GLU A 151 -19.06 2.54 1.39
CA GLU A 151 -20.39 2.92 1.89
C GLU A 151 -20.66 2.28 3.25
N THR A 152 -20.26 1.01 3.42
CA THR A 152 -20.38 0.30 4.69
C THR A 152 -19.52 0.96 5.78
N LEU A 153 -18.26 1.26 5.49
CA LEU A 153 -17.37 1.94 6.44
C LEU A 153 -17.85 3.36 6.77
N SER A 154 -18.32 4.11 5.78
CA SER A 154 -18.86 5.45 5.97
C SER A 154 -20.10 5.48 6.88
N GLN A 155 -20.96 4.46 6.76
CA GLN A 155 -22.12 4.31 7.65
C GLN A 155 -21.74 3.95 9.09
N MET A 156 -20.53 3.48 9.33
CA MET A 156 -20.00 3.18 10.68
C MET A 156 -19.44 4.42 11.37
N LEU A 157 -19.20 5.50 10.63
CA LEU A 157 -18.64 6.72 11.21
C LEU A 157 -19.71 7.48 12.00
N PRO A 158 -19.35 8.11 13.14
CA PRO A 158 -20.29 8.89 13.93
C PRO A 158 -20.91 10.04 13.12
N ASN A 159 -22.20 10.33 13.32
CA ASN A 159 -22.93 11.42 12.64
C ASN A 159 -22.36 12.84 12.88
N GLN A 160 -21.35 12.99 13.72
CA GLN A 160 -20.67 14.27 13.97
C GLN A 160 -19.62 14.61 12.92
N VAL A 161 -19.45 13.79 11.87
CA VAL A 161 -18.45 14.02 10.82
C VAL A 161 -19.06 14.86 9.67
N GLU A 162 -19.64 16.01 9.98
CA GLU A 162 -19.81 17.10 9.01
C GLU A 162 -18.48 17.55 8.40
N VAL A 163 -17.39 17.37 9.13
CA VAL A 163 -16.00 17.54 8.66
C VAL A 163 -15.68 16.63 7.46
N GLN A 164 -16.34 15.48 7.35
CA GLN A 164 -16.07 14.47 6.34
C GLN A 164 -16.54 14.90 4.94
N SER A 165 -17.72 15.50 4.85
CA SER A 165 -18.24 15.97 3.56
C SER A 165 -17.49 17.20 3.07
N SER A 166 -17.07 18.11 3.95
CA SER A 166 -16.28 19.28 3.59
C SER A 166 -14.87 18.86 3.14
N PHE A 167 -14.19 17.97 3.89
CA PHE A 167 -12.85 17.52 3.54
C PHE A 167 -12.81 16.79 2.18
N MET A 168 -13.79 15.94 1.87
CA MET A 168 -13.87 15.24 0.59
C MET A 168 -14.19 16.18 -0.57
N ASN A 169 -14.84 17.32 -0.31
CA ASN A 169 -15.07 18.35 -1.32
C ASN A 169 -13.82 19.22 -1.60
N ASP A 170 -12.92 19.31 -0.60
CA ASP A 170 -11.75 20.17 -0.67
C ASP A 170 -10.46 19.44 -1.12
N VAL A 171 -10.50 18.08 -1.23
CA VAL A 171 -9.35 17.25 -1.61
C VAL A 171 -9.68 16.39 -2.81
N GLU A 172 -9.00 16.64 -3.90
CA GLU A 172 -9.11 15.87 -5.14
C GLU A 172 -7.81 15.06 -5.36
N PHE A 173 -7.95 13.77 -5.66
CA PHE A 173 -6.83 12.90 -6.00
C PHE A 173 -6.81 12.67 -7.50
N ILE A 174 -5.89 13.33 -8.17
CA ILE A 174 -5.70 13.19 -9.62
C ILE A 174 -4.87 11.95 -9.88
N ALA A 175 -5.49 10.95 -10.49
CA ALA A 175 -4.81 9.71 -10.89
C ALA A 175 -4.29 9.82 -12.32
N ASP A 176 -3.20 9.07 -12.62
CA ASP A 176 -2.78 8.88 -14.00
C ASP A 176 -3.87 8.15 -14.81
N PRO A 177 -3.98 8.39 -16.13
CA PRO A 177 -4.87 7.62 -16.99
C PRO A 177 -4.56 6.13 -16.90
N ILE A 178 -5.57 5.32 -16.60
CA ILE A 178 -5.44 3.87 -16.47
C ILE A 178 -6.31 3.14 -17.50
N PRO A 179 -5.86 2.00 -18.05
CA PRO A 179 -6.63 1.24 -19.01
C PRO A 179 -7.84 0.56 -18.38
N VAL A 180 -8.89 0.39 -19.14
CA VAL A 180 -10.05 -0.44 -18.76
C VAL A 180 -9.69 -1.91 -18.98
N ILE A 181 -9.87 -2.73 -17.96
CA ILE A 181 -9.65 -4.17 -18.03
C ILE A 181 -11.01 -4.87 -18.00
N PRO A 182 -11.35 -5.68 -19.02
CA PRO A 182 -12.56 -6.48 -19.02
C PRO A 182 -12.65 -7.38 -17.77
N GLU A 183 -13.85 -7.50 -17.23
CA GLU A 183 -14.13 -8.24 -16.00
C GLU A 183 -13.68 -9.71 -16.09
N GLU A 184 -13.98 -10.35 -17.21
CA GLU A 184 -13.59 -11.72 -17.50
C GLU A 184 -12.07 -11.94 -17.47
N ILE A 185 -11.31 -11.00 -18.06
CA ILE A 185 -9.86 -11.04 -18.07
C ILE A 185 -9.31 -10.92 -16.63
N PHE A 186 -9.81 -9.92 -15.90
CA PHE A 186 -9.38 -9.66 -14.53
C PHE A 186 -9.56 -10.90 -13.63
N TYR A 187 -10.79 -11.43 -13.58
CA TYR A 187 -11.07 -12.59 -12.72
C TYR A 187 -10.39 -13.86 -13.18
N SER A 188 -10.26 -14.08 -14.50
CA SER A 188 -9.55 -15.27 -15.02
C SER A 188 -8.09 -15.27 -14.62
N VAL A 189 -7.38 -14.12 -14.71
CA VAL A 189 -5.99 -13.98 -14.28
C VAL A 189 -5.84 -14.20 -12.77
N PHE A 190 -6.72 -13.59 -11.96
CA PHE A 190 -6.68 -13.78 -10.50
C PHE A 190 -6.97 -15.23 -10.10
N LYS A 191 -7.96 -15.86 -10.74
CA LYS A 191 -8.29 -17.28 -10.52
C LYS A 191 -7.13 -18.19 -10.89
N ALA A 192 -6.55 -17.99 -12.08
CA ALA A 192 -5.40 -18.77 -12.54
C ALA A 192 -4.22 -18.67 -11.59
N THR A 193 -3.89 -17.45 -11.16
CA THR A 193 -2.78 -17.21 -10.23
C THR A 193 -3.02 -17.87 -8.86
N LYS A 194 -4.25 -17.75 -8.33
CA LYS A 194 -4.61 -18.34 -7.03
C LYS A 194 -4.61 -19.87 -7.03
N LEU A 195 -5.09 -20.48 -8.14
CA LEU A 195 -5.23 -21.92 -8.25
C LEU A 195 -4.07 -22.60 -8.97
N HIS A 196 -3.10 -21.80 -9.42
CA HIS A 196 -1.94 -22.27 -10.21
C HIS A 196 -2.35 -22.99 -11.51
N ASN A 197 -3.40 -22.48 -12.19
CA ASN A 197 -3.75 -22.98 -13.51
C ASN A 197 -2.84 -22.40 -14.58
N ILE A 198 -2.43 -23.22 -15.54
CA ILE A 198 -1.78 -22.77 -16.77
C ILE A 198 -2.77 -21.88 -17.52
N MET A 199 -2.30 -20.74 -18.04
CA MET A 199 -3.09 -19.82 -18.82
C MET A 199 -2.68 -19.87 -20.28
N LYS A 200 -3.65 -20.00 -21.19
CA LYS A 200 -3.49 -19.72 -22.63
C LYS A 200 -4.28 -18.48 -22.98
N PHE A 201 -3.70 -17.57 -23.72
CA PHE A 201 -4.33 -16.30 -24.06
C PHE A 201 -3.72 -15.68 -25.30
N ASP A 202 -4.47 -14.80 -25.94
CA ASP A 202 -3.97 -13.95 -27.01
C ASP A 202 -3.45 -12.63 -26.45
N TYR A 203 -2.27 -12.22 -26.86
CA TYR A 203 -1.62 -11.00 -26.39
C TYR A 203 -1.11 -10.14 -27.56
N ARG A 204 -1.31 -8.82 -27.43
CA ARG A 204 -0.76 -7.84 -28.38
C ARG A 204 0.23 -6.95 -27.66
N SER A 205 1.52 -7.05 -28.00
CA SER A 205 2.54 -6.13 -27.48
C SER A 205 2.33 -4.71 -28.04
N ILE A 206 2.93 -3.70 -27.40
CA ILE A 206 2.71 -2.29 -27.77
C ILE A 206 3.13 -1.97 -29.22
N SER A 207 4.14 -2.65 -29.70
CA SER A 207 4.69 -2.48 -31.06
C SER A 207 4.08 -3.43 -32.10
N ALA A 208 3.23 -4.38 -31.68
CA ALA A 208 2.65 -5.37 -32.58
C ALA A 208 1.31 -4.90 -33.14
N THR A 209 1.04 -5.25 -34.40
CA THR A 209 -0.26 -5.04 -35.06
C THR A 209 -1.27 -6.11 -34.66
N ASP A 210 -0.80 -7.34 -34.46
CA ASP A 210 -1.65 -8.51 -34.32
C ASP A 210 -1.51 -9.17 -32.93
N TYR A 211 -2.56 -9.89 -32.54
CA TYR A 211 -2.53 -10.74 -31.37
C TYR A 211 -1.78 -12.03 -31.66
N LYS A 212 -1.00 -12.50 -30.71
CA LYS A 212 -0.28 -13.78 -30.77
C LYS A 212 -0.67 -14.65 -29.57
N PRO A 213 -0.80 -15.96 -29.77
CA PRO A 213 -1.09 -16.88 -28.68
C PRO A 213 0.12 -17.03 -27.76
N HIS A 214 -0.15 -17.07 -26.47
CA HIS A 214 0.83 -17.28 -25.40
C HIS A 214 0.34 -18.32 -24.43
N GLU A 215 1.27 -19.05 -23.82
CA GLU A 215 1.07 -19.90 -22.67
C GLU A 215 1.90 -19.38 -21.50
N LEU A 216 1.29 -19.30 -20.33
CA LEU A 216 1.90 -18.74 -19.14
C LEU A 216 1.56 -19.58 -17.91
N TYR A 217 2.55 -19.84 -17.09
CA TYR A 217 2.41 -20.38 -15.74
C TYR A 217 2.43 -19.21 -14.78
N PRO A 218 1.26 -18.74 -14.28
CA PRO A 218 1.15 -17.49 -13.54
C PRO A 218 1.70 -17.61 -12.11
N TYR A 219 2.51 -16.63 -11.68
CA TYR A 219 3.11 -16.61 -10.36
C TYR A 219 2.70 -15.42 -9.50
N LYS A 220 2.68 -14.22 -10.07
CA LYS A 220 2.43 -13.01 -9.29
C LYS A 220 1.77 -11.91 -10.09
N ILE A 221 0.77 -11.27 -9.48
CA ILE A 221 0.09 -10.11 -10.03
C ILE A 221 0.68 -8.84 -9.40
N TYR A 222 0.91 -7.83 -10.20
CA TYR A 222 1.36 -6.50 -9.79
C TYR A 222 0.37 -5.44 -10.22
N ASN A 223 0.20 -4.42 -9.38
CA ASN A 223 -0.36 -3.15 -9.79
C ASN A 223 0.74 -2.10 -9.68
N GLN A 224 1.06 -1.44 -10.79
CA GLN A 224 2.04 -0.36 -10.85
C GLN A 224 1.40 0.85 -11.52
N LYS A 225 1.30 1.97 -10.80
CA LYS A 225 0.70 3.22 -11.27
C LYS A 225 -0.72 3.06 -11.84
N GLY A 226 -1.47 2.08 -11.35
CA GLY A 226 -2.83 1.77 -11.81
C GLY A 226 -2.92 0.69 -12.91
N ASP A 227 -1.84 0.39 -13.60
CA ASP A 227 -1.76 -0.72 -14.54
C ASP A 227 -1.61 -2.07 -13.83
N TRP A 228 -2.33 -3.08 -14.32
CA TRP A 228 -2.27 -4.43 -13.80
C TRP A 228 -1.46 -5.34 -14.70
N TYR A 229 -0.59 -6.11 -14.08
CA TYR A 229 0.35 -7.00 -14.74
C TYR A 229 0.36 -8.37 -14.09
N ILE A 230 0.61 -9.40 -14.90
CA ILE A 230 0.88 -10.75 -14.45
C ILE A 230 2.31 -11.14 -14.81
N LEU A 231 3.05 -11.60 -13.83
CA LEU A 231 4.34 -12.25 -14.00
C LEU A 231 4.13 -13.75 -14.01
N GLY A 232 4.71 -14.44 -14.96
CA GLY A 232 4.69 -15.87 -15.03
C GLY A 232 5.85 -16.46 -15.84
N PHE A 233 5.99 -17.76 -15.76
CA PHE A 233 6.95 -18.51 -16.57
C PHE A 233 6.35 -18.84 -17.94
N VAL A 234 7.09 -18.54 -18.99
CA VAL A 234 6.73 -18.79 -20.39
C VAL A 234 7.49 -20.03 -20.87
N PRO A 235 6.83 -21.19 -21.07
CA PRO A 235 7.53 -22.45 -21.39
C PRO A 235 8.35 -22.37 -22.68
N ASN A 236 7.79 -21.74 -23.72
CA ASN A 236 8.44 -21.64 -25.02
C ASN A 236 9.75 -20.81 -25.01
N HIS A 237 9.96 -19.99 -24.00
CA HIS A 237 11.15 -19.15 -23.84
C HIS A 237 12.00 -19.55 -22.64
N GLU A 238 11.56 -20.54 -21.88
CA GLU A 238 12.19 -20.99 -20.62
C GLU A 238 12.55 -19.85 -19.67
N SER A 239 11.71 -18.81 -19.62
CA SER A 239 11.98 -17.57 -18.89
C SER A 239 10.71 -16.99 -18.28
N PHE A 240 10.90 -16.17 -17.24
CA PHE A 240 9.83 -15.38 -16.67
C PHE A 240 9.58 -14.13 -17.51
N ALA A 241 8.32 -13.83 -17.77
CA ALA A 241 7.90 -12.62 -18.47
C ALA A 241 6.72 -11.95 -17.78
N THR A 242 6.59 -10.65 -18.00
CA THR A 242 5.50 -9.83 -17.47
C THR A 242 4.58 -9.40 -18.61
N PHE A 243 3.25 -9.54 -18.39
CA PHE A 243 2.22 -9.16 -19.35
C PHE A 243 1.23 -8.21 -18.71
N THR A 244 0.80 -7.15 -19.41
CA THR A 244 -0.28 -6.29 -18.91
C THR A 244 -1.64 -6.91 -19.22
N LEU A 245 -2.54 -6.91 -18.23
CA LEU A 245 -3.86 -7.49 -18.37
C LEU A 245 -4.70 -6.80 -19.45
N ALA A 246 -4.54 -5.49 -19.61
CA ALA A 246 -5.30 -4.68 -20.57
C ALA A 246 -5.08 -5.06 -22.05
N ARG A 247 -4.03 -5.83 -22.34
CA ARG A 247 -3.69 -6.29 -23.70
C ARG A 247 -3.91 -7.77 -23.93
N MET A 248 -4.59 -8.44 -22.99
CA MET A 248 -4.97 -9.86 -23.09
C MET A 248 -6.36 -10.02 -23.67
N LYS A 249 -6.57 -11.14 -24.36
CA LYS A 249 -7.87 -11.63 -24.81
C LYS A 249 -7.91 -13.14 -24.74
N ASN A 250 -9.15 -13.70 -24.81
CA ASN A 250 -9.40 -15.12 -25.00
C ASN A 250 -8.62 -16.00 -23.99
N ILE A 251 -8.78 -15.72 -22.67
CA ILE A 251 -8.08 -16.49 -21.63
C ILE A 251 -8.76 -17.84 -21.46
N GLU A 252 -7.99 -18.90 -21.62
CA GLU A 252 -8.36 -20.26 -21.30
C GLU A 252 -7.50 -20.78 -20.14
N LEU A 253 -8.16 -21.42 -19.16
CA LEU A 253 -7.49 -22.02 -18.01
C LEU A 253 -7.29 -23.50 -18.26
N GLY A 254 -6.03 -23.93 -18.27
CA GLY A 254 -5.61 -25.32 -18.40
C GLY A 254 -5.39 -26.02 -17.05
N ASP A 255 -4.56 -27.04 -17.09
CA ASP A 255 -4.23 -27.88 -15.94
C ASP A 255 -3.53 -27.07 -14.82
N VAL A 256 -3.58 -27.64 -13.62
CA VAL A 256 -2.87 -27.09 -12.46
C VAL A 256 -1.39 -27.48 -12.55
N PHE A 257 -0.49 -26.49 -12.44
CA PHE A 257 0.94 -26.74 -12.37
C PHE A 257 1.45 -26.65 -10.93
N LYS A 258 2.58 -27.27 -10.66
CA LYS A 258 3.27 -27.15 -9.38
C LYS A 258 4.25 -25.97 -9.46
N PRO A 259 4.04 -24.90 -8.70
CA PRO A 259 4.94 -23.76 -8.71
C PRO A 259 6.35 -24.14 -8.27
N ASP A 260 7.35 -23.58 -8.92
CA ASP A 260 8.73 -23.67 -8.49
C ASP A 260 8.90 -22.88 -7.17
N PRO A 261 9.29 -23.49 -6.05
CA PRO A 261 9.47 -22.78 -4.79
C PRO A 261 10.61 -21.75 -4.84
N ASP A 262 11.57 -21.95 -5.76
CA ASP A 262 12.74 -21.07 -5.92
C ASP A 262 12.53 -19.99 -6.99
N TYR A 263 11.30 -19.82 -7.49
CA TYR A 263 11.01 -18.85 -8.56
C TYR A 263 11.46 -17.43 -8.24
N LYS A 264 11.45 -17.02 -6.97
CA LYS A 264 11.83 -15.67 -6.53
C LYS A 264 13.29 -15.33 -6.87
N ASN A 265 14.18 -16.33 -6.83
CA ASN A 265 15.59 -16.16 -7.18
C ASN A 265 15.83 -16.10 -8.71
N LYS A 266 14.82 -16.47 -9.49
CA LYS A 266 14.83 -16.43 -10.97
C LYS A 266 14.18 -15.18 -11.54
N ILE A 267 13.68 -14.29 -10.65
CA ILE A 267 13.02 -13.05 -11.04
C ILE A 267 13.89 -11.87 -10.67
N HIS A 268 14.22 -11.07 -11.66
CA HIS A 268 15.04 -9.89 -11.52
C HIS A 268 14.25 -8.63 -11.89
N ILE A 269 13.46 -8.16 -10.92
CA ILE A 269 12.61 -6.97 -11.04
C ILE A 269 13.13 -5.88 -10.10
N ASP A 270 13.24 -4.66 -10.58
CA ASP A 270 13.44 -3.48 -9.77
C ASP A 270 12.12 -2.69 -9.66
N PRO A 271 11.32 -2.88 -8.59
CA PRO A 271 10.00 -2.29 -8.48
C PRO A 271 10.01 -0.75 -8.35
N ASN A 272 11.16 -0.13 -8.13
CA ASN A 272 11.26 1.33 -8.11
C ASN A 272 11.13 1.93 -9.52
N PHE A 273 11.66 1.24 -10.53
CA PHE A 273 11.62 1.69 -11.91
C PHE A 273 10.70 0.85 -12.79
N GLY A 274 10.72 -0.48 -12.67
CA GLY A 274 9.93 -1.34 -13.54
C GLY A 274 9.63 -2.71 -12.93
N ILE A 275 8.65 -3.38 -13.54
CA ILE A 275 8.21 -4.73 -13.19
C ILE A 275 8.55 -5.75 -14.28
N TRP A 276 9.35 -5.34 -15.26
CA TRP A 276 9.78 -6.24 -16.31
C TRP A 276 10.88 -7.14 -15.79
N ASN A 277 10.70 -8.45 -15.97
CA ASN A 277 11.76 -9.39 -15.64
C ASN A 277 12.88 -9.23 -16.67
N ASN A 278 14.05 -8.83 -16.20
CA ASN A 278 15.23 -8.63 -17.02
C ASN A 278 16.40 -9.39 -16.40
N ASN A 279 16.95 -10.33 -17.16
CA ASN A 279 18.09 -11.15 -16.73
C ASN A 279 19.43 -10.38 -16.75
N SER A 280 19.44 -9.12 -17.19
CA SER A 280 20.62 -8.28 -17.15
C SER A 280 21.04 -8.00 -15.70
N LYS A 281 22.34 -7.97 -15.46
CA LYS A 281 22.87 -7.57 -14.16
C LYS A 281 22.51 -6.10 -13.88
N PRO A 282 22.19 -5.74 -12.64
CA PRO A 282 22.05 -4.35 -12.29
C PRO A 282 23.29 -3.54 -12.66
N GLN A 283 23.09 -2.38 -13.23
CA GLN A 283 24.14 -1.43 -13.59
C GLN A 283 24.02 -0.19 -12.67
N ASN A 284 25.15 0.44 -12.42
CA ASN A 284 25.17 1.69 -11.69
C ASN A 284 24.67 2.82 -12.58
N ILE A 285 23.52 3.38 -12.26
CA ILE A 285 22.93 4.54 -12.94
C ILE A 285 23.49 5.79 -12.27
N GLU A 286 24.07 6.69 -13.04
CA GLU A 286 24.59 7.97 -12.55
C GLU A 286 24.04 9.11 -13.41
N LEU A 287 23.41 10.05 -12.74
CA LEU A 287 22.71 11.17 -13.35
C LEU A 287 23.12 12.48 -12.69
N LEU A 288 23.24 13.53 -13.50
CA LEU A 288 23.46 14.89 -13.02
C LEU A 288 22.26 15.75 -13.41
N PHE A 289 21.60 16.32 -12.43
CA PHE A 289 20.46 17.21 -12.61
C PHE A 289 20.86 18.68 -12.48
N ASP A 290 20.28 19.52 -13.34
CA ASP A 290 20.50 20.96 -13.30
C ASP A 290 19.98 21.57 -12.00
N LYS A 291 20.59 22.67 -11.59
CA LYS A 291 20.21 23.43 -10.38
C LYS A 291 18.77 23.91 -10.38
N SER A 292 18.16 24.09 -11.55
CA SER A 292 16.77 24.55 -11.69
C SER A 292 15.73 23.59 -11.11
N ILE A 293 16.10 22.30 -10.97
CA ILE A 293 15.21 21.26 -10.44
C ILE A 293 15.79 20.56 -9.20
N ASN A 294 16.84 21.12 -8.59
CA ASN A 294 17.55 20.49 -7.49
C ASN A 294 16.65 20.14 -6.30
N THR A 295 15.78 21.05 -5.88
CA THR A 295 14.84 20.82 -4.77
C THR A 295 13.92 19.62 -5.06
N TYR A 296 13.38 19.56 -6.28
CA TYR A 296 12.50 18.48 -6.71
C TYR A 296 13.20 17.11 -6.64
N ILE A 297 14.49 17.06 -6.96
CA ILE A 297 15.26 15.81 -6.91
C ILE A 297 15.63 15.43 -5.47
N LEU A 298 16.04 16.42 -4.66
CA LEU A 298 16.51 16.21 -3.29
C LEU A 298 15.41 15.79 -2.30
N GLU A 299 14.18 16.28 -2.51
CA GLU A 299 13.05 16.00 -1.60
C GLU A 299 12.43 14.62 -1.78
N ARG A 300 12.87 13.83 -2.77
CA ARG A 300 12.30 12.53 -3.11
C ARG A 300 13.27 11.39 -2.94
N THR A 301 12.75 10.24 -2.53
CA THR A 301 13.47 8.97 -2.61
C THR A 301 13.06 8.25 -3.89
N TRP A 302 13.91 8.33 -4.91
CA TRP A 302 13.68 7.74 -6.23
C TRP A 302 13.97 6.25 -6.25
N HIS A 303 14.98 5.83 -5.48
CA HIS A 303 15.37 4.44 -5.34
C HIS A 303 15.82 4.14 -3.91
N LYS A 304 15.50 2.95 -3.39
CA LYS A 304 15.83 2.54 -2.01
C LYS A 304 17.33 2.60 -1.68
N ASN A 305 18.19 2.41 -2.69
CA ASN A 305 19.66 2.39 -2.55
C ASN A 305 20.31 3.63 -3.18
N GLN A 306 19.55 4.72 -3.37
CA GLN A 306 20.09 5.92 -3.99
C GLN A 306 21.16 6.62 -3.14
N GLN A 307 22.15 7.19 -3.82
CA GLN A 307 23.00 8.24 -3.29
C GLN A 307 22.61 9.54 -3.99
N CYS A 308 22.31 10.57 -3.21
CA CYS A 308 21.87 11.85 -3.74
C CYS A 308 22.67 12.97 -3.06
N MET A 309 23.41 13.77 -3.84
CA MET A 309 24.29 14.81 -3.31
C MET A 309 24.16 16.10 -4.14
N GLN A 310 24.07 17.23 -3.44
CA GLN A 310 24.12 18.52 -4.08
C GLN A 310 25.57 19.00 -4.23
N ASN A 311 25.92 19.42 -5.43
CA ASN A 311 27.21 20.04 -5.75
C ASN A 311 27.27 21.51 -5.34
N LYS A 312 28.46 22.08 -5.33
CA LYS A 312 28.68 23.51 -4.98
C LYS A 312 28.01 24.51 -5.92
N ASP A 313 27.81 24.11 -7.19
CA ASP A 313 27.15 24.92 -8.21
C ASP A 313 25.61 24.83 -8.16
N GLY A 314 25.08 24.02 -7.24
CA GLY A 314 23.67 23.79 -7.06
C GLY A 314 23.09 22.63 -7.88
N SER A 315 23.86 22.00 -8.75
CA SER A 315 23.47 20.77 -9.45
C SER A 315 23.35 19.59 -8.49
N VAL A 316 22.63 18.55 -8.86
CA VAL A 316 22.43 17.36 -8.02
C VAL A 316 22.89 16.10 -8.72
N TYR A 317 23.81 15.40 -8.09
CA TYR A 317 24.22 14.06 -8.49
C TYR A 317 23.33 13.04 -7.83
N LEU A 318 22.77 12.12 -8.62
CA LEU A 318 21.96 11.00 -8.18
C LEU A 318 22.54 9.71 -8.75
N SER A 319 22.78 8.70 -7.90
CA SER A 319 23.15 7.36 -8.35
C SER A 319 22.37 6.27 -7.62
N PHE A 320 22.14 5.17 -8.33
CA PHE A 320 21.49 3.95 -7.83
C PHE A 320 21.79 2.77 -8.76
N GLU A 321 21.55 1.55 -8.29
CA GLU A 321 21.70 0.35 -9.11
C GLU A 321 20.36 -0.11 -9.65
N SER A 322 20.25 -0.33 -10.96
CA SER A 322 19.05 -0.88 -11.61
C SER A 322 19.39 -1.73 -12.83
N ASN A 323 18.56 -2.73 -13.11
CA ASN A 323 18.58 -3.49 -14.36
C ASN A 323 17.49 -3.03 -15.35
N GLN A 324 16.71 -2.01 -14.98
CA GLN A 324 15.58 -1.49 -15.77
C GLN A 324 16.03 -0.31 -16.64
N ILE A 325 16.95 -0.54 -17.55
CA ILE A 325 17.57 0.53 -18.39
C ILE A 325 16.51 1.27 -19.22
N GLN A 326 15.57 0.53 -19.84
CA GLN A 326 14.53 1.14 -20.67
C GLN A 326 13.55 2.01 -19.86
N GLU A 327 13.14 1.55 -18.69
CA GLU A 327 12.25 2.31 -17.80
C GLU A 327 12.98 3.53 -17.22
N THR A 328 14.26 3.36 -16.91
CA THR A 328 15.14 4.47 -16.49
C THR A 328 15.27 5.50 -17.61
N LEU A 329 15.44 5.08 -18.87
CA LEU A 329 15.47 5.99 -20.02
C LEU A 329 14.19 6.84 -20.09
N TYR A 330 13.00 6.22 -20.02
CA TYR A 330 11.74 6.96 -20.06
C TYR A 330 11.61 7.94 -18.90
N TRP A 331 12.04 7.55 -17.71
CA TRP A 331 12.05 8.44 -16.55
C TRP A 331 13.02 9.60 -16.71
N VAL A 332 14.22 9.36 -17.24
CA VAL A 332 15.22 10.42 -17.52
C VAL A 332 14.71 11.40 -18.58
N LEU A 333 14.10 10.90 -19.66
CA LEU A 333 13.53 11.72 -20.72
C LEU A 333 12.44 12.68 -20.22
N HIS A 334 11.76 12.35 -19.14
CA HIS A 334 10.77 13.23 -18.50
C HIS A 334 11.36 14.57 -18.05
N PHE A 335 12.65 14.61 -17.69
CA PHE A 335 13.31 15.84 -17.23
C PHE A 335 13.87 16.70 -18.36
N GLY A 336 13.79 16.24 -19.62
CA GLY A 336 14.24 16.98 -20.78
C GLY A 336 15.70 17.43 -20.69
N ALA A 337 15.96 18.72 -20.89
CA ALA A 337 17.32 19.28 -20.86
C ALA A 337 17.90 19.43 -19.44
N ALA A 338 17.11 19.22 -18.40
CA ALA A 338 17.55 19.41 -17.02
C ALA A 338 18.30 18.19 -16.44
N VAL A 339 18.59 17.18 -17.23
CA VAL A 339 19.31 15.98 -16.80
C VAL A 339 20.42 15.61 -17.79
N THR A 340 21.55 15.17 -17.25
CA THR A 340 22.66 14.57 -18.02
C THR A 340 22.88 13.16 -17.53
N VAL A 341 22.90 12.19 -18.45
CA VAL A 341 23.24 10.80 -18.16
C VAL A 341 24.77 10.66 -18.15
N ILE A 342 25.32 10.26 -17.01
CA ILE A 342 26.75 10.04 -16.83
C ILE A 342 27.08 8.58 -17.11
N ASN A 343 26.34 7.65 -16.49
CA ASN A 343 26.57 6.21 -16.53
C ASN A 343 25.22 5.45 -16.43
N PRO A 344 25.04 4.27 -17.00
CA PRO A 344 26.01 3.52 -17.81
C PRO A 344 26.04 4.01 -19.27
N PRO A 345 27.08 3.66 -20.05
CA PRO A 345 27.19 4.01 -21.46
C PRO A 345 25.98 3.60 -22.30
N GLU A 346 25.42 2.42 -22.05
CA GLU A 346 24.21 1.93 -22.70
C GLU A 346 23.02 2.91 -22.54
N LEU A 347 22.75 3.37 -21.32
CA LEU A 347 21.68 4.34 -21.04
C LEU A 347 21.95 5.68 -21.72
N LYS A 348 23.20 6.12 -21.71
CA LYS A 348 23.61 7.36 -22.34
C LYS A 348 23.42 7.32 -23.87
N GLU A 349 23.82 6.25 -24.52
CA GLU A 349 23.63 6.05 -25.97
C GLU A 349 22.14 6.04 -26.34
N LEU A 350 21.31 5.33 -25.59
CA LEU A 350 19.87 5.29 -25.78
C LEU A 350 19.24 6.68 -25.60
N TYR A 351 19.63 7.40 -24.55
CA TYR A 351 19.16 8.76 -24.30
C TYR A 351 19.53 9.72 -25.45
N GLU A 352 20.79 9.73 -25.87
CA GLU A 352 21.27 10.57 -26.99
C GLU A 352 20.56 10.23 -28.30
N ALA A 353 20.31 8.94 -28.57
CA ALA A 353 19.58 8.49 -29.75
C ALA A 353 18.13 9.01 -29.77
N GLU A 354 17.42 8.95 -28.62
CA GLU A 354 16.06 9.47 -28.54
C GLU A 354 16.02 10.99 -28.67
N VAL A 355 16.94 11.71 -28.04
CA VAL A 355 17.06 13.17 -28.19
C VAL A 355 17.31 13.57 -29.64
N ARG A 356 18.19 12.86 -30.36
CA ARG A 356 18.43 13.09 -31.82
C ARG A 356 17.16 12.87 -32.63
N LYS A 357 16.43 11.77 -32.39
CA LYS A 357 15.15 11.50 -33.09
C LYS A 357 14.11 12.61 -32.82
N MET A 358 14.05 13.15 -31.58
CA MET A 358 13.18 14.28 -31.27
C MET A 358 13.61 15.53 -32.07
N ALA A 359 14.89 15.84 -32.09
CA ALA A 359 15.44 16.98 -32.85
C ALA A 359 15.18 16.89 -34.36
N GLU A 360 15.28 15.69 -34.93
CA GLU A 360 14.98 15.44 -36.34
C GLU A 360 13.52 15.69 -36.70
N LYS A 361 12.57 15.34 -35.78
CA LYS A 361 11.14 15.60 -35.96
C LYS A 361 10.81 17.09 -35.94
N LEU A 362 11.58 17.93 -35.25
CA LEU A 362 11.40 19.36 -35.23
C LEU A 362 11.90 20.07 -36.52
N LYS A 363 12.72 19.40 -37.32
CA LYS A 363 13.23 19.95 -38.60
C LYS A 363 12.30 19.68 -39.78
N LYS A 364 11.25 18.88 -39.59
CA LYS A 364 10.18 18.60 -40.57
C LYS A 364 9.01 19.52 -40.37
#